data_03c1df31f27c1b3e5c3888d87113c8d1
#
_entry.id   03c1df31f27c1b3e5c3888d87113c8d1
#
_cell.length_a   1.000
_cell.length_b   1.000
_cell.length_c   1.000
_cell.angle_alpha   90.00
_cell.angle_beta   90.00
_cell.angle_gamma   90.00
#
_symmetry.space_group_name_H-M   'P 1'
#
loop_
_entity.id
_entity.type
_entity.pdbx_description
1 polymer ?
#
loop_
_entity_poly.entity_id
_entity_poly.type
_entity_poly.pdbx_seq_one_letter_code
_entity_poly.pdbx_strand_id
1 'polypeptide(L)'
;MINIDKLNENQQEAVKHVDGPCMVLAGPGSGKTRVITYRIVNMVMNEGIPPTRILAISFTKASSIEMKNRALSICNDFRMNKVTFGTFHAVFFRILRKFDGVNLNSILDEKTKRIALKGILKSLNVENAEDDELIGQVINEISYVKNELMDKADFQSEVLTKDEFVNTYN
;
A
#
# COMPACT_ATOMS: atom_id res chain seq x y z
N MET A 1 14.72 -24.26 -15.54
CA MET A 1 13.30 -24.04 -15.83
C MET A 1 12.46 -24.60 -14.68
N ILE A 2 11.40 -23.88 -14.29
CA ILE A 2 10.45 -24.45 -13.32
C ILE A 2 9.38 -25.26 -14.04
N ASN A 3 8.93 -26.32 -13.38
CA ASN A 3 7.83 -27.14 -13.85
C ASN A 3 6.49 -26.56 -13.35
N ILE A 4 5.58 -26.20 -14.26
CA ILE A 4 4.25 -25.68 -13.99
C ILE A 4 3.13 -26.70 -14.20
N ASP A 5 3.46 -27.96 -14.55
CA ASP A 5 2.46 -29.01 -14.84
C ASP A 5 1.59 -29.38 -13.63
N LYS A 6 2.03 -28.98 -12.41
CA LYS A 6 1.26 -29.13 -11.17
C LYS A 6 0.10 -28.12 -11.03
N LEU A 7 -0.01 -27.19 -11.98
CA LEU A 7 -1.06 -26.18 -12.05
C LEU A 7 -2.11 -26.65 -13.08
N ASN A 8 -3.37 -26.28 -12.84
CA ASN A 8 -4.41 -26.50 -13.86
C ASN A 8 -4.23 -25.53 -15.05
N GLU A 9 -4.93 -25.76 -16.15
CA GLU A 9 -4.78 -25.00 -17.40
C GLU A 9 -4.93 -23.49 -17.21
N ASN A 10 -5.98 -23.04 -16.53
CA ASN A 10 -6.22 -21.61 -16.26
C ASN A 10 -5.11 -20.99 -15.39
N GLN A 11 -4.60 -21.74 -14.41
CA GLN A 11 -3.50 -21.31 -13.57
C GLN A 11 -2.20 -21.22 -14.38
N GLN A 12 -1.95 -22.17 -15.30
CA GLN A 12 -0.79 -22.14 -16.19
C GLN A 12 -0.86 -20.96 -17.15
N GLU A 13 -2.02 -20.64 -17.70
CA GLU A 13 -2.24 -19.48 -18.55
C GLU A 13 -1.90 -18.19 -17.80
N ALA A 14 -2.44 -18.01 -16.59
CA ALA A 14 -2.13 -16.86 -15.74
C ALA A 14 -0.63 -16.74 -15.39
N VAL A 15 0.07 -17.85 -15.22
CA VAL A 15 1.52 -17.88 -14.94
C VAL A 15 2.34 -17.52 -16.17
N LYS A 16 1.93 -17.96 -17.36
CA LYS A 16 2.62 -17.72 -18.63
C LYS A 16 2.40 -16.30 -19.17
N HIS A 17 1.30 -15.63 -18.77
CA HIS A 17 1.01 -14.28 -19.22
C HIS A 17 1.99 -13.29 -18.58
N VAL A 18 2.97 -12.83 -19.31
CA VAL A 18 4.05 -11.94 -18.82
C VAL A 18 3.81 -10.50 -19.22
N ASP A 19 3.45 -10.26 -20.48
CA ASP A 19 3.33 -8.92 -21.03
C ASP A 19 1.92 -8.34 -20.91
N GLY A 20 1.84 -7.05 -20.60
CA GLY A 20 0.60 -6.31 -20.49
C GLY A 20 -0.21 -6.56 -19.20
N PRO A 21 -1.31 -5.84 -19.04
CA PRO A 21 -2.18 -5.99 -17.89
C PRO A 21 -2.92 -7.33 -17.90
N CYS A 22 -3.01 -7.97 -16.73
CA CYS A 22 -3.71 -9.23 -16.54
C CYS A 22 -4.51 -9.19 -15.24
N MET A 23 -5.80 -9.47 -15.33
CA MET A 23 -6.66 -9.64 -14.16
C MET A 23 -7.08 -11.10 -14.04
N VAL A 24 -6.81 -11.71 -12.88
CA VAL A 24 -7.18 -13.10 -12.58
C VAL A 24 -8.30 -13.11 -11.56
N LEU A 25 -9.49 -13.54 -11.96
CA LEU A 25 -10.63 -13.72 -11.06
C LEU A 25 -10.56 -15.11 -10.44
N ALA A 26 -10.54 -15.15 -9.11
CA ALA A 26 -10.33 -16.40 -8.39
C ALA A 26 -11.04 -16.40 -7.02
N GLY A 27 -11.88 -17.40 -6.78
CA GLY A 27 -12.60 -17.59 -5.53
C GLY A 27 -11.71 -17.98 -4.34
N PRO A 28 -12.24 -18.03 -3.12
CA PRO A 28 -11.53 -18.58 -1.97
C PRO A 28 -11.03 -20.01 -2.26
N GLY A 29 -9.81 -20.34 -1.81
CA GLY A 29 -9.25 -21.70 -1.99
C GLY A 29 -8.77 -22.05 -3.40
N SER A 30 -8.98 -21.21 -4.42
CA SER A 30 -8.59 -21.47 -5.83
C SER A 30 -7.08 -21.47 -6.10
N GLY A 31 -6.26 -21.16 -5.09
CA GLY A 31 -4.81 -21.12 -5.24
C GLY A 31 -4.23 -19.79 -5.74
N LYS A 32 -4.91 -18.66 -5.53
CA LYS A 32 -4.43 -17.29 -5.93
C LYS A 32 -2.96 -17.05 -5.59
N THR A 33 -2.60 -17.26 -4.33
CA THR A 33 -1.22 -17.07 -3.85
C THR A 33 -0.24 -18.01 -4.56
N ARG A 34 -0.68 -19.24 -4.86
CA ARG A 34 0.11 -20.20 -5.63
C ARG A 34 0.38 -19.71 -7.03
N VAL A 35 -0.64 -19.23 -7.74
CA VAL A 35 -0.51 -18.69 -9.11
C VAL A 35 0.46 -17.50 -9.13
N ILE A 36 0.27 -16.52 -8.24
CA ILE A 36 1.15 -15.34 -8.15
C ILE A 36 2.60 -15.76 -7.90
N THR A 37 2.82 -16.71 -6.99
CA THR A 37 4.17 -17.16 -6.64
C THR A 37 4.83 -17.90 -7.82
N TYR A 38 4.11 -18.80 -8.48
CA TYR A 38 4.61 -19.48 -9.68
C TYR A 38 4.87 -18.49 -10.83
N ARG A 39 4.03 -17.48 -11.02
CA ARG A 39 4.24 -16.42 -12.01
C ARG A 39 5.53 -15.66 -11.77
N ILE A 40 5.80 -15.24 -10.52
CA ILE A 40 7.05 -14.55 -10.16
C ILE A 40 8.25 -15.42 -10.47
N VAL A 41 8.20 -16.69 -10.08
CA VAL A 41 9.31 -17.64 -10.35
C VAL A 41 9.46 -17.88 -11.85
N ASN A 42 8.36 -18.02 -12.60
CA ASN A 42 8.38 -18.17 -14.06
C ASN A 42 9.08 -16.97 -14.73
N MET A 43 8.68 -15.75 -14.36
CA MET A 43 9.30 -14.53 -14.89
C MET A 43 10.82 -14.51 -14.73
N VAL A 44 11.32 -14.96 -13.57
CA VAL A 44 12.78 -14.96 -13.31
C VAL A 44 13.49 -16.14 -13.96
N MET A 45 12.91 -17.35 -13.85
CA MET A 45 13.62 -18.58 -14.18
C MET A 45 13.48 -19.01 -15.63
N ASN A 46 12.31 -18.76 -16.24
CA ASN A 46 12.00 -19.16 -17.60
C ASN A 46 12.09 -17.98 -18.59
N GLU A 47 11.55 -16.81 -18.18
CA GLU A 47 11.50 -15.62 -19.05
C GLU A 47 12.73 -14.71 -18.90
N GLY A 48 13.62 -15.00 -17.96
CA GLY A 48 14.86 -14.25 -17.77
C GLY A 48 14.69 -12.80 -17.29
N ILE A 49 13.53 -12.45 -16.74
CA ILE A 49 13.26 -11.10 -16.24
C ILE A 49 14.14 -10.85 -15.01
N PRO A 50 14.90 -9.74 -14.97
CA PRO A 50 15.72 -9.42 -13.81
C PRO A 50 14.87 -9.31 -12.53
N PRO A 51 15.20 -10.02 -11.44
CA PRO A 51 14.42 -10.01 -10.20
C PRO A 51 14.20 -8.61 -9.61
N THR A 52 15.16 -7.70 -9.82
CA THR A 52 15.08 -6.30 -9.37
C THR A 52 14.00 -5.48 -10.07
N ARG A 53 13.47 -5.97 -11.20
CA ARG A 53 12.37 -5.34 -11.94
C ARG A 53 11.00 -5.88 -11.55
N ILE A 54 10.96 -6.84 -10.61
CA ILE A 54 9.71 -7.48 -10.16
C ILE A 54 9.34 -6.93 -8.79
N LEU A 55 8.10 -6.45 -8.70
CA LEU A 55 7.48 -5.96 -7.48
C LEU A 55 6.21 -6.77 -7.20
N ALA A 56 6.16 -7.45 -6.07
CA ALA A 56 5.00 -8.19 -5.59
C ALA A 56 4.41 -7.50 -4.35
N ILE A 57 3.19 -7.00 -4.48
CA ILE A 57 2.52 -6.26 -3.41
C ILE A 57 1.37 -7.10 -2.84
N SER A 58 1.24 -7.09 -1.53
CA SER A 58 0.08 -7.68 -0.84
C SER A 58 -0.47 -6.71 0.22
N PHE A 59 -1.65 -7.04 0.73
CA PHE A 59 -2.27 -6.20 1.75
C PHE A 59 -1.58 -6.35 3.11
N THR A 60 -1.16 -7.57 3.49
CA THR A 60 -0.55 -7.83 4.80
C THR A 60 0.94 -8.16 4.70
N LYS A 61 1.68 -7.82 5.75
CA LYS A 61 3.10 -8.20 5.89
C LYS A 61 3.28 -9.72 5.89
N ALA A 62 2.39 -10.44 6.56
CA ALA A 62 2.42 -11.90 6.61
C ALA A 62 2.32 -12.51 5.21
N SER A 63 1.36 -12.06 4.39
CA SER A 63 1.19 -12.55 3.01
C SER A 63 2.40 -12.24 2.13
N SER A 64 3.04 -11.08 2.30
CA SER A 64 4.23 -10.73 1.51
C SER A 64 5.42 -11.63 1.87
N ILE A 65 5.59 -11.95 3.15
CA ILE A 65 6.64 -12.88 3.63
C ILE A 65 6.35 -14.30 3.13
N GLU A 66 5.11 -14.75 3.22
CA GLU A 66 4.69 -16.06 2.73
C GLU A 66 4.96 -16.21 1.22
N MET A 67 4.59 -15.23 0.40
CA MET A 67 4.89 -15.23 -1.04
C MET A 67 6.38 -15.34 -1.30
N LYS A 68 7.21 -14.58 -0.58
CA LYS A 68 8.67 -14.65 -0.70
C LYS A 68 9.19 -16.05 -0.39
N ASN A 69 8.77 -16.62 0.75
CA ASN A 69 9.24 -17.94 1.19
C ASN A 69 8.79 -19.03 0.22
N ARG A 70 7.58 -18.96 -0.30
CA ARG A 70 7.09 -19.89 -1.33
C ARG A 70 7.87 -19.77 -2.63
N ALA A 71 8.19 -18.56 -3.09
CA ALA A 71 8.98 -18.35 -4.29
C ALA A 71 10.37 -19.00 -4.15
N LEU A 72 11.02 -18.79 -3.01
CA LEU A 72 12.31 -19.43 -2.69
C LEU A 72 12.21 -20.97 -2.66
N SER A 73 11.15 -21.52 -2.07
CA SER A 73 10.97 -22.99 -1.99
C SER A 73 10.67 -23.66 -3.33
N ILE A 74 10.07 -22.92 -4.30
CA ILE A 74 9.76 -23.46 -5.62
C ILE A 74 11.01 -23.63 -6.48
N CYS A 75 11.91 -22.64 -6.48
CA CYS A 75 13.08 -22.64 -7.37
C CYS A 75 14.41 -22.87 -6.66
N ASN A 76 14.46 -22.78 -5.34
CA ASN A 76 15.68 -22.87 -4.53
C ASN A 76 16.82 -21.96 -5.06
N ASP A 77 16.46 -20.76 -5.54
CA ASP A 77 17.38 -19.82 -6.16
C ASP A 77 17.46 -18.52 -5.35
N PHE A 78 18.65 -18.17 -4.88
CA PHE A 78 18.88 -16.98 -4.06
C PHE A 78 18.55 -15.67 -4.80
N ARG A 79 18.50 -15.66 -6.14
CA ARG A 79 18.11 -14.51 -6.93
C ARG A 79 16.72 -13.98 -6.57
N MET A 80 15.82 -14.86 -6.08
CA MET A 80 14.50 -14.48 -5.57
C MET A 80 14.55 -13.46 -4.44
N ASN A 81 15.65 -13.38 -3.69
CA ASN A 81 15.82 -12.37 -2.65
C ASN A 81 15.90 -10.94 -3.21
N LYS A 82 16.20 -10.77 -4.50
CA LYS A 82 16.25 -9.48 -5.19
C LYS A 82 14.88 -9.02 -5.71
N VAL A 83 13.87 -9.89 -5.71
CA VAL A 83 12.48 -9.52 -5.97
C VAL A 83 11.98 -8.69 -4.80
N THR A 84 11.30 -7.59 -5.09
CA THR A 84 10.71 -6.76 -4.05
C THR A 84 9.34 -7.34 -3.65
N PHE A 85 9.25 -7.86 -2.42
CA PHE A 85 7.99 -8.25 -1.79
C PHE A 85 7.65 -7.24 -0.70
N GLY A 86 6.40 -6.80 -0.62
CA GLY A 86 6.00 -5.84 0.41
C GLY A 86 4.50 -5.57 0.46
N THR A 87 4.09 -4.76 1.43
CA THR A 87 2.75 -4.18 1.46
C THR A 87 2.73 -2.87 0.68
N PHE A 88 1.54 -2.41 0.29
CA PHE A 88 1.37 -1.08 -0.32
C PHE A 88 2.10 0.00 0.49
N HIS A 89 1.82 0.09 1.79
CA HIS A 89 2.45 1.07 2.68
C HIS A 89 3.99 0.99 2.67
N ALA A 90 4.54 -0.21 2.77
CA ALA A 90 6.00 -0.39 2.80
C ALA A 90 6.67 -0.01 1.47
N VAL A 91 6.00 -0.29 0.34
CA VAL A 91 6.50 0.04 -1.00
C VAL A 91 6.42 1.55 -1.23
N PHE A 92 5.27 2.17 -0.97
CA PHE A 92 5.10 3.61 -1.16
C PHE A 92 5.98 4.42 -0.22
N PHE A 93 6.12 4.01 1.05
CA PHE A 93 7.07 4.66 1.95
C PHE A 93 8.52 4.60 1.43
N ARG A 94 8.93 3.47 0.83
CA ARG A 94 10.26 3.36 0.22
C ARG A 94 10.42 4.31 -0.97
N ILE A 95 9.37 4.51 -1.78
CA ILE A 95 9.36 5.46 -2.89
C ILE A 95 9.50 6.89 -2.35
N LEU A 96 8.65 7.29 -1.41
CA LEU A 96 8.70 8.62 -0.78
C LEU A 96 10.06 8.90 -0.14
N ARG A 97 10.60 7.91 0.57
CA ARG A 97 11.94 8.03 1.17
C ARG A 97 13.03 8.29 0.12
N LYS A 98 12.91 7.66 -1.05
CA LYS A 98 13.92 7.79 -2.12
C LYS A 98 13.82 9.13 -2.85
N PHE A 99 12.61 9.61 -3.11
CA PHE A 99 12.37 10.77 -3.98
C PHE A 99 12.10 12.06 -3.20
N ASP A 100 11.43 11.97 -2.04
CA ASP A 100 10.99 13.13 -1.26
C ASP A 100 11.74 13.26 0.07
N GLY A 101 12.73 12.41 0.34
CA GLY A 101 13.54 12.45 1.56
C GLY A 101 12.77 12.14 2.85
N VAL A 102 11.54 11.63 2.74
CA VAL A 102 10.71 11.23 3.89
C VAL A 102 11.41 10.15 4.71
N ASN A 103 11.40 10.28 6.03
CA ASN A 103 11.97 9.30 6.95
C ASN A 103 10.93 8.84 8.00
N LEU A 104 11.32 7.93 8.88
CA LEU A 104 10.39 7.39 9.89
C LEU A 104 9.85 8.47 10.84
N ASN A 105 10.64 9.52 11.11
CA ASN A 105 10.20 10.63 11.96
C ASN A 105 9.19 11.56 11.26
N SER A 106 9.03 11.41 9.93
CA SER A 106 8.00 12.12 9.15
C SER A 106 6.62 11.47 9.26
N ILE A 107 6.52 10.29 9.90
CA ILE A 107 5.25 9.61 10.14
C ILE A 107 4.75 10.01 11.51
N LEU A 108 3.64 10.75 11.55
CA LEU A 108 2.98 11.08 12.80
C LEU A 108 2.19 9.86 13.32
N ASP A 109 2.42 9.51 14.59
CA ASP A 109 1.52 8.59 15.27
C ASP A 109 0.19 9.28 15.64
N GLU A 110 -0.83 8.49 15.95
CA GLU A 110 -2.17 9.01 16.25
C GLU A 110 -2.19 9.99 17.44
N LYS A 111 -1.35 9.76 18.44
CA LYS A 111 -1.26 10.64 19.60
C LYS A 111 -0.67 12.00 19.22
N THR A 112 0.44 11.99 18.50
CA THR A 112 1.11 13.21 18.03
C THR A 112 0.22 14.01 17.07
N LYS A 113 -0.48 13.31 16.17
CA LYS A 113 -1.46 13.92 15.25
C LYS A 113 -2.56 14.65 16.02
N ARG A 114 -3.17 14.00 17.02
CA ARG A 114 -4.22 14.61 17.85
C ARG A 114 -3.70 15.81 18.64
N ILE A 115 -2.51 15.73 19.22
CA ILE A 115 -1.90 16.85 19.97
C ILE A 115 -1.65 18.04 19.03
N ALA A 116 -1.07 17.80 17.86
CA ALA A 116 -0.82 18.85 16.88
C ALA A 116 -2.12 19.52 16.43
N LEU A 117 -3.14 18.72 16.08
CA LEU A 117 -4.43 19.24 15.65
C LEU A 117 -5.14 20.05 16.73
N LYS A 118 -5.11 19.58 17.99
CA LYS A 118 -5.62 20.32 19.14
C LYS A 118 -4.94 21.70 19.29
N GLY A 119 -3.61 21.75 19.10
CA GLY A 119 -2.86 22.99 19.11
C GLY A 119 -3.29 23.95 18.01
N ILE A 120 -3.49 23.43 16.79
CA ILE A 120 -3.95 24.22 15.64
C ILE A 120 -5.36 24.78 15.87
N LEU A 121 -6.32 23.93 16.26
CA LEU A 121 -7.70 24.35 16.53
C LEU A 121 -7.78 25.42 17.63
N LYS A 122 -6.98 25.31 18.68
CA LYS A 122 -6.85 26.35 19.70
C LYS A 122 -6.31 27.67 19.14
N SER A 123 -5.30 27.62 18.30
CA SER A 123 -4.72 28.83 17.70
C SER A 123 -5.68 29.55 16.76
N LEU A 124 -6.63 28.82 16.20
CA LEU A 124 -7.71 29.34 15.36
C LEU A 124 -8.94 29.77 16.16
N ASN A 125 -8.93 29.65 17.50
CA ASN A 125 -10.03 29.95 18.41
C ASN A 125 -11.31 29.13 18.11
N VAL A 126 -11.15 27.91 17.61
CA VAL A 126 -12.29 27.01 17.37
C VAL A 126 -12.92 26.63 18.71
N GLU A 127 -14.25 26.71 18.80
CA GLU A 127 -14.96 26.24 19.99
C GLU A 127 -14.75 24.75 20.22
N ASN A 128 -14.66 24.36 21.49
CA ASN A 128 -14.42 22.97 21.88
C ASN A 128 -13.16 22.31 21.26
N ALA A 129 -12.12 23.10 20.95
CA ALA A 129 -10.86 22.62 20.36
C ALA A 129 -10.17 21.48 21.15
N GLU A 130 -10.63 21.19 22.38
CA GLU A 130 -10.13 20.11 23.23
C GLU A 130 -10.96 18.83 23.17
N ASP A 131 -12.12 18.88 22.52
CA ASP A 131 -13.02 17.74 22.41
C ASP A 131 -12.41 16.67 21.49
N ASP A 132 -12.25 15.47 22.04
CA ASP A 132 -11.72 14.32 21.30
C ASP A 132 -12.62 13.87 20.15
N GLU A 133 -13.93 14.10 20.24
CA GLU A 133 -14.88 13.78 19.17
C GLU A 133 -14.69 14.76 18.00
N LEU A 134 -14.65 16.07 18.26
CA LEU A 134 -14.37 17.08 17.23
C LEU A 134 -13.04 16.81 16.54
N ILE A 135 -11.98 16.53 17.30
CA ILE A 135 -10.66 16.21 16.75
C ILE A 135 -10.73 14.98 15.87
N GLY A 136 -11.48 13.96 16.26
CA GLY A 136 -11.68 12.75 15.47
C GLY A 136 -12.39 13.02 14.15
N GLN A 137 -13.44 13.83 14.16
CA GLN A 137 -14.19 14.23 12.98
C GLN A 137 -13.32 15.02 12.00
N VAL A 138 -12.57 16.01 12.47
CA VAL A 138 -11.63 16.80 11.64
C VAL A 138 -10.54 15.92 11.01
N ILE A 139 -9.99 14.94 11.75
CA ILE A 139 -9.03 13.97 11.19
C ILE A 139 -9.65 13.17 10.05
N ASN A 140 -10.90 12.74 10.21
CA ASN A 140 -11.60 11.96 9.17
C ASN A 140 -11.87 12.80 7.93
N GLU A 141 -12.31 14.05 8.10
CA GLU A 141 -12.55 14.98 6.99
C GLU A 141 -11.26 15.30 6.21
N ILE A 142 -10.15 15.60 6.91
CA ILE A 142 -8.85 15.82 6.27
C ILE A 142 -8.41 14.56 5.50
N SER A 143 -8.61 13.38 6.10
CA SER A 143 -8.27 12.11 5.46
C SER A 143 -9.14 11.86 4.22
N TYR A 144 -10.42 12.18 4.28
CA TYR A 144 -11.34 12.08 3.16
C TYR A 144 -10.90 12.98 1.99
N VAL A 145 -10.66 14.27 2.25
CA VAL A 145 -10.21 15.23 1.22
C VAL A 145 -8.91 14.76 0.55
N LYS A 146 -7.95 14.25 1.35
CA LYS A 146 -6.68 13.72 0.82
C LYS A 146 -6.86 12.46 -0.02
N ASN A 147 -7.72 11.54 0.40
CA ASN A 147 -7.95 10.27 -0.31
C ASN A 147 -8.71 10.48 -1.62
N GLU A 148 -9.65 11.41 -1.64
CA GLU A 148 -10.43 11.75 -2.84
C GLU A 148 -9.70 12.73 -3.77
N LEU A 149 -8.49 13.18 -3.40
CA LEU A 149 -7.72 14.19 -4.14
C LEU A 149 -8.51 15.48 -4.41
N MET A 150 -9.40 15.84 -3.50
CA MET A 150 -10.21 17.05 -3.59
C MET A 150 -9.39 18.31 -3.28
N ASP A 151 -9.75 19.43 -3.89
CA ASP A 151 -9.24 20.72 -3.41
C ASP A 151 -9.90 21.03 -2.05
N LYS A 152 -9.08 21.32 -1.04
CA LYS A 152 -9.56 21.70 0.30
C LYS A 152 -10.48 22.91 0.29
N ALA A 153 -10.34 23.80 -0.73
CA ALA A 153 -11.19 24.98 -0.90
C ALA A 153 -12.60 24.63 -1.38
N ASP A 154 -12.78 23.45 -2.00
CA ASP A 154 -14.07 22.97 -2.49
C ASP A 154 -14.80 22.08 -1.48
N PHE A 155 -14.10 21.68 -0.40
CA PHE A 155 -14.67 20.84 0.64
C PHE A 155 -15.49 21.67 1.63
N GLN A 156 -16.66 21.18 2.00
CA GLN A 156 -17.50 21.74 3.05
C GLN A 156 -17.43 20.84 4.29
N SER A 157 -16.77 21.32 5.34
CA SER A 157 -16.69 20.62 6.62
C SER A 157 -18.06 20.59 7.32
N GLU A 158 -18.34 19.51 8.01
CA GLU A 158 -19.53 19.36 8.85
C GLU A 158 -19.33 19.98 10.26
N VAL A 159 -18.08 20.20 10.65
CA VAL A 159 -17.72 20.57 12.03
C VAL A 159 -16.93 21.87 12.16
N LEU A 160 -16.38 22.38 11.07
CA LEU A 160 -15.61 23.62 11.02
C LEU A 160 -16.19 24.58 9.97
N THR A 161 -16.01 25.86 10.17
CA THR A 161 -16.23 26.83 9.08
C THR A 161 -15.23 26.59 7.96
N LYS A 162 -15.53 27.09 6.74
CA LYS A 162 -14.65 26.91 5.59
C LYS A 162 -13.22 27.42 5.85
N ASP A 163 -13.11 28.59 6.45
CA ASP A 163 -11.81 29.21 6.75
C ASP A 163 -11.04 28.44 7.83
N GLU A 164 -11.71 27.97 8.87
CA GLU A 164 -11.11 27.12 9.91
C GLU A 164 -10.61 25.81 9.33
N PHE A 165 -11.41 25.14 8.46
CA PHE A 165 -10.99 23.89 7.83
C PHE A 165 -9.78 24.09 6.93
N VAL A 166 -9.78 25.09 6.04
CA VAL A 166 -8.66 25.35 5.13
C VAL A 166 -7.38 25.68 5.90
N ASN A 167 -7.48 26.48 6.98
CA ASN A 167 -6.32 26.81 7.83
C ASN A 167 -5.84 25.62 8.64
N THR A 168 -6.73 24.73 9.06
CA THR A 168 -6.37 23.49 9.80
C THR A 168 -5.71 22.47 8.89
N TYR A 169 -6.13 22.39 7.62
CA TYR A 169 -5.60 21.46 6.63
C TYR A 169 -4.16 21.79 6.21
N ASN A 170 -3.76 23.08 6.19
CA ASN A 170 -2.44 23.57 5.79
C ASN A 170 -1.37 23.25 6.83
#